data_05d13802c4ca03eed37c8b1f31f16f4e
#
_entry.id   05d13802c4ca03eed37c8b1f31f16f4e
#
_cell.length_a   1.000
_cell.length_b   1.000
_cell.length_c   1.000
_cell.angle_alpha   90.00
_cell.angle_beta   90.00
_cell.angle_gamma   90.00
#
_symmetry.space_group_name_H-M   'P 1'
#
loop_
_entity.id
_entity.type
_entity.pdbx_description
1 polymer ?
#
loop_
_entity_poly.entity_id
_entity_poly.type
_entity_poly.pdbx_seq_one_letter_code
_entity_poly.pdbx_strand_id
1 'polypeptide(L)'
;MDNIMIDMETLGVSVSAPIISIAAVFFDTDGRVGKTFYRVVDLKSALSHGQVEPSTLAWWMSQSDEARKIFSDSSATSLDCVLLDLDAFIQGEGNAENVKVWGNGPTFDNAILAHAYKNIDASLP
;
A
#
# COMPACT_ATOMS: atom_id res chain seq x y z
N MET A 1 20.40 -2.11 -0.63
CA MET A 1 19.58 -3.06 0.14
C MET A 1 18.60 -3.75 -0.80
N ASP A 2 18.47 -5.05 -0.67
CA ASP A 2 17.66 -5.85 -1.60
C ASP A 2 16.37 -6.40 -0.96
N ASN A 3 16.09 -6.01 0.27
CA ASN A 3 14.87 -6.42 0.95
C ASN A 3 14.02 -5.20 1.25
N ILE A 4 12.72 -5.31 0.96
CA ILE A 4 11.76 -4.26 1.28
C ILE A 4 10.56 -4.89 2.01
N MET A 5 10.18 -4.29 3.13
CA MET A 5 8.98 -4.64 3.87
C MET A 5 7.88 -3.69 3.46
N ILE A 6 6.72 -4.22 3.07
CA ILE A 6 5.56 -3.42 2.69
C ILE A 6 4.41 -3.75 3.64
N ASP A 7 3.76 -2.70 4.13
CA ASP A 7 2.56 -2.79 4.94
C ASP A 7 1.51 -1.84 4.39
N MET A 8 0.25 -2.24 4.46
CA MET A 8 -0.85 -1.45 3.92
C MET A 8 -2.02 -1.41 4.90
N GLU A 9 -2.73 -0.28 4.91
CA GLU A 9 -4.05 -0.19 5.51
C GLU A 9 -5.08 -0.29 4.39
N THR A 10 -6.12 -1.07 4.62
CA THR A 10 -7.14 -1.38 3.61
C THR A 10 -8.54 -1.33 4.19
N LEU A 11 -9.55 -1.31 3.30
CA LEU A 11 -10.96 -1.40 3.66
C LEU A 11 -11.55 -2.78 3.34
N GLY A 12 -10.74 -3.82 3.41
CA GLY A 12 -11.17 -5.20 3.20
C GLY A 12 -10.05 -6.18 3.47
N VAL A 13 -10.35 -7.47 3.35
CA VAL A 13 -9.39 -8.55 3.58
C VAL A 13 -9.17 -9.42 2.34
N SER A 14 -9.81 -9.10 1.23
CA SER A 14 -9.62 -9.79 -0.05
C SER A 14 -8.56 -9.08 -0.90
N VAL A 15 -8.11 -9.73 -1.98
CA VAL A 15 -7.14 -9.13 -2.91
C VAL A 15 -7.67 -7.87 -3.60
N SER A 16 -9.00 -7.71 -3.69
CA SER A 16 -9.63 -6.53 -4.29
C SER A 16 -9.93 -5.43 -3.28
N ALA A 17 -9.40 -5.51 -2.06
CA ALA A 17 -9.65 -4.51 -1.02
C ALA A 17 -9.12 -3.14 -1.44
N PRO A 18 -9.87 -2.05 -1.16
CA PRO A 18 -9.36 -0.71 -1.37
C PRO A 18 -8.13 -0.44 -0.49
N ILE A 19 -7.06 0.04 -1.09
CA ILE A 19 -5.84 0.41 -0.37
C ILE A 19 -5.97 1.85 0.13
N ILE A 20 -5.81 2.06 1.44
CA ILE A 20 -5.90 3.37 2.07
C ILE A 20 -4.52 3.99 2.26
N SER A 21 -3.52 3.18 2.58
CA SER A 21 -2.13 3.66 2.71
C SER A 21 -1.15 2.55 2.41
N ILE A 22 0.05 2.95 1.99
CA ILE A 22 1.17 2.04 1.75
C ILE A 22 2.38 2.58 2.49
N ALA A 23 2.98 1.72 3.31
CA ALA A 23 4.24 1.97 3.98
C ALA A 23 5.27 0.96 3.48
N ALA A 24 6.50 1.41 3.30
CA ALA A 24 7.59 0.53 2.88
C ALA A 24 8.89 0.94 3.54
N VAL A 25 9.75 -0.04 3.81
CA VAL A 25 11.07 0.22 4.37
C VAL A 25 12.07 -0.79 3.79
N PHE A 26 13.19 -0.29 3.30
CA PHE A 26 14.31 -1.14 2.92
C PHE A 26 15.06 -1.60 4.17
N PHE A 27 15.53 -2.83 4.14
CA PHE A 27 16.29 -3.39 5.26
C PHE A 27 17.27 -4.46 4.78
N ASP A 28 18.26 -4.75 5.62
CA ASP A 28 19.14 -5.91 5.47
C ASP A 28 18.79 -6.95 6.53
N THR A 29 19.02 -8.20 6.22
CA THR A 29 18.72 -9.31 7.15
C THR A 29 19.58 -9.29 8.41
N ASP A 30 20.62 -8.46 8.46
CA ASP A 30 21.44 -8.23 9.66
C ASP A 30 20.82 -7.19 10.62
N GLY A 31 19.64 -6.67 10.32
CA GLY A 31 18.91 -5.72 11.16
C GLY A 31 19.09 -4.26 10.79
N ARG A 32 19.88 -3.92 9.77
CA ARG A 32 20.00 -2.53 9.32
C ARG A 32 18.73 -2.09 8.60
N VAL A 33 18.32 -0.85 8.85
CA VAL A 33 17.12 -0.25 8.26
C VAL A 33 17.55 0.88 7.34
N GLY A 34 17.02 0.89 6.12
CA GLY A 34 17.30 1.91 5.12
C GLY A 34 16.19 2.95 5.00
N LYS A 35 16.02 3.47 3.79
CA LYS A 35 15.03 4.52 3.53
C LYS A 35 13.60 4.00 3.69
N THR A 36 12.71 4.91 4.02
CA THR A 36 11.30 4.62 4.26
C THR A 36 10.42 5.34 3.25
N PHE A 37 9.24 4.78 3.04
CA PHE A 37 8.21 5.31 2.16
C PHE A 37 6.87 5.27 2.90
N TYR A 38 6.08 6.32 2.79
CA TYR A 38 4.71 6.32 3.29
C TYR A 38 3.85 7.23 2.45
N ARG A 39 2.72 6.71 1.99
CA ARG A 39 1.74 7.51 1.23
C ARG A 39 0.34 7.10 1.62
N VAL A 40 -0.53 8.09 1.66
CA VAL A 40 -1.97 7.88 1.87
C VAL A 40 -2.66 8.01 0.52
N VAL A 41 -3.58 7.08 0.24
CA VAL A 41 -4.39 7.08 -0.98
C VAL A 41 -5.65 7.89 -0.71
N ASP A 42 -5.99 8.79 -1.64
CA ASP A 42 -7.26 9.51 -1.59
C ASP A 42 -8.42 8.52 -1.52
N LEU A 43 -9.36 8.76 -0.60
CA LEU A 43 -10.44 7.81 -0.34
C LEU A 43 -11.30 7.54 -1.58
N LYS A 44 -11.61 8.59 -2.34
CA LYS A 44 -12.38 8.45 -3.58
C LYS A 44 -11.66 7.55 -4.58
N SER A 45 -10.35 7.76 -4.74
CA SER A 45 -9.51 6.92 -5.60
C SER A 45 -9.49 5.47 -5.11
N ALA A 46 -9.28 5.27 -3.80
CA ALA A 46 -9.24 3.94 -3.21
C ALA A 46 -10.55 3.17 -3.48
N LEU A 47 -11.70 3.83 -3.28
CA LEU A 47 -13.00 3.20 -3.47
C LEU A 47 -13.31 2.90 -4.94
N SER A 48 -12.69 3.60 -5.87
CA SER A 48 -12.86 3.32 -7.31
C SER A 48 -12.06 2.11 -7.78
N HIS A 49 -11.10 1.64 -6.99
CA HIS A 49 -10.21 0.54 -7.35
C HIS A 49 -10.39 -0.71 -6.50
N GLY A 50 -11.40 -0.76 -5.66
CA GLY A 50 -11.64 -1.94 -4.83
C GLY A 50 -13.03 -1.93 -4.21
N GLN A 51 -13.35 -3.04 -3.53
CA GLN A 51 -14.66 -3.22 -2.87
C GLN A 51 -14.48 -3.19 -1.36
N VAL A 52 -15.23 -2.28 -0.71
CA VAL A 52 -15.27 -2.17 0.75
C VAL A 52 -15.99 -3.38 1.33
N GLU A 53 -15.40 -3.98 2.36
CA GLU A 53 -16.04 -5.02 3.12
C GLU A 53 -16.72 -4.42 4.36
N PRO A 54 -18.01 -4.70 4.58
CA PRO A 54 -18.76 -4.10 5.69
C PRO A 54 -18.13 -4.32 7.05
N SER A 55 -17.56 -5.50 7.29
CA SER A 55 -16.92 -5.81 8.58
C SER A 55 -15.68 -4.96 8.82
N THR A 56 -14.88 -4.73 7.79
CA THR A 56 -13.69 -3.89 7.89
C THR A 56 -14.06 -2.42 8.07
N LEU A 57 -15.07 -1.96 7.37
CA LEU A 57 -15.58 -0.60 7.56
C LEU A 57 -16.07 -0.41 8.99
N ALA A 58 -16.83 -1.35 9.55
CA ALA A 58 -17.31 -1.30 10.92
C ALA A 58 -16.14 -1.27 11.92
N TRP A 59 -15.08 -2.03 11.66
CA TRP A 59 -13.87 -2.01 12.48
C TRP A 59 -13.22 -0.62 12.48
N TRP A 60 -13.09 0.02 11.30
CA TRP A 60 -12.55 1.37 11.21
C TRP A 60 -13.39 2.38 11.96
N MET A 61 -14.72 2.26 11.88
CA MET A 61 -15.64 3.17 12.58
C MET A 61 -15.52 3.06 14.10
N SER A 62 -15.04 1.93 14.61
CA SER A 62 -14.82 1.73 16.04
C SER A 62 -13.46 2.23 16.52
N GLN A 63 -12.59 2.67 15.63
CA GLN A 63 -11.28 3.17 15.97
C GLN A 63 -11.35 4.60 16.50
N SER A 64 -10.23 5.08 17.06
CA SER A 64 -10.13 6.44 17.60
C SER A 64 -10.23 7.49 16.49
N ASP A 65 -10.54 8.73 16.86
CA ASP A 65 -10.54 9.85 15.93
C ASP A 65 -9.15 10.02 15.30
N GLU A 66 -8.08 9.78 16.06
CA GLU A 66 -6.72 9.86 15.56
C GLU A 66 -6.46 8.84 14.44
N ALA A 67 -6.89 7.59 14.63
CA ALA A 67 -6.71 6.57 13.63
C ALA A 67 -7.52 6.88 12.36
N ARG A 68 -8.71 7.48 12.50
CA ARG A 68 -9.58 7.81 11.36
C ARG A 68 -9.15 9.04 10.59
N LYS A 69 -8.18 9.80 11.08
CA LYS A 69 -7.64 10.96 10.34
C LYS A 69 -7.03 10.58 9.00
N ILE A 70 -6.64 9.33 8.81
CA ILE A 70 -6.12 8.84 7.54
C ILE A 70 -7.11 9.09 6.39
N PHE A 71 -8.41 9.05 6.65
CA PHE A 71 -9.43 9.24 5.62
C PHE A 71 -9.60 10.69 5.18
N SER A 72 -9.02 11.64 5.90
CA SER A 72 -9.08 13.07 5.58
C SER A 72 -7.70 13.71 5.46
N ASP A 73 -6.67 12.90 5.23
CA ASP A 73 -5.29 13.37 5.09
C ASP A 73 -5.17 14.27 3.84
N SER A 74 -4.71 15.50 4.04
CA SER A 74 -4.59 16.48 2.96
C SER A 74 -3.46 16.16 1.97
N SER A 75 -2.52 15.29 2.35
CA SER A 75 -1.44 14.85 1.48
C SER A 75 -1.82 13.63 0.61
N ALA A 76 -3.02 13.10 0.78
CA ALA A 76 -3.48 11.93 0.02
C ALA A 76 -3.53 12.21 -1.47
N THR A 77 -3.12 11.24 -2.26
CA THR A 77 -3.14 11.30 -3.72
C THR A 77 -3.83 10.07 -4.29
N SER A 78 -4.04 10.04 -5.61
CA SER A 78 -4.67 8.89 -6.25
C SER A 78 -3.83 7.63 -6.11
N LEU A 79 -4.48 6.47 -6.18
CA LEU A 79 -3.78 5.19 -6.13
C LEU A 79 -2.73 5.08 -7.23
N ASP A 80 -3.04 5.57 -8.44
CA ASP A 80 -2.11 5.59 -9.58
C ASP A 80 -0.80 6.32 -9.20
N CYS A 81 -0.92 7.50 -8.62
CA CYS A 81 0.23 8.29 -8.19
C CYS A 81 1.03 7.59 -7.09
N VAL A 82 0.32 7.00 -6.12
CA VAL A 82 0.98 6.27 -5.02
C VAL A 82 1.77 5.08 -5.55
N LEU A 83 1.21 4.31 -6.47
CA LEU A 83 1.90 3.15 -7.04
C LEU A 83 3.09 3.56 -7.90
N LEU A 84 2.98 4.66 -8.66
CA LEU A 84 4.12 5.19 -9.42
C LEU A 84 5.22 5.67 -8.47
N ASP A 85 4.86 6.33 -7.38
CA ASP A 85 5.84 6.77 -6.37
C ASP A 85 6.52 5.58 -5.70
N LEU A 86 5.76 4.52 -5.40
CA LEU A 86 6.33 3.30 -4.82
C LEU A 86 7.32 2.63 -5.78
N ASP A 87 6.95 2.54 -7.05
CA ASP A 87 7.81 1.98 -8.07
C ASP A 87 9.12 2.75 -8.20
N ALA A 88 9.04 4.08 -8.23
CA ALA A 88 10.22 4.95 -8.27
C ALA A 88 11.08 4.78 -7.01
N PHE A 89 10.45 4.64 -5.84
CA PHE A 89 11.16 4.41 -4.58
C PHE A 89 11.94 3.09 -4.62
N ILE A 90 11.31 2.02 -5.10
CA ILE A 90 11.95 0.71 -5.20
C ILE A 90 13.12 0.75 -6.17
N GLN A 91 12.93 1.35 -7.34
CA GLN A 91 13.99 1.43 -8.36
C GLN A 91 15.14 2.33 -7.94
N GLY A 92 14.87 3.39 -7.17
CA GLY A 92 15.89 4.33 -6.73
C GLY A 92 16.79 3.80 -5.62
N GLU A 93 16.29 2.88 -4.80
CA GLU A 93 17.00 2.42 -3.61
C GLU A 93 17.51 0.98 -3.71
N GLY A 94 16.95 0.19 -4.62
CA GLY A 94 17.31 -1.20 -4.79
C GLY A 94 17.64 -1.52 -6.23
N ASN A 95 18.16 -2.73 -6.44
CA ASN A 95 18.23 -3.30 -7.77
C ASN A 95 16.90 -4.01 -8.01
N ALA A 96 16.05 -3.44 -8.87
CA ALA A 96 14.68 -3.92 -9.08
C ALA A 96 14.60 -5.41 -9.45
N GLU A 97 15.64 -5.96 -10.09
CA GLU A 97 15.69 -7.37 -10.44
C GLU A 97 15.95 -8.28 -9.24
N ASN A 98 16.55 -7.75 -8.18
CA ASN A 98 16.98 -8.52 -7.02
C ASN A 98 16.19 -8.20 -5.75
N VAL A 99 15.27 -7.24 -5.79
CA VAL A 99 14.51 -6.84 -4.60
C VAL A 99 13.55 -7.95 -4.19
N LYS A 100 13.65 -8.34 -2.91
CA LYS A 100 12.72 -9.27 -2.28
C LYS A 100 11.69 -8.49 -1.48
N VAL A 101 10.43 -8.75 -1.76
CA VAL A 101 9.31 -8.06 -1.13
C VAL A 101 8.74 -8.92 0.00
N TRP A 102 8.68 -8.34 1.19
CA TRP A 102 8.15 -8.97 2.39
C TRP A 102 6.85 -8.26 2.80
N GLY A 103 5.84 -9.03 3.10
CA GLY A 103 4.56 -8.52 3.59
C GLY A 103 4.33 -8.89 5.04
N ASN A 104 3.30 -8.32 5.63
CA ASN A 104 2.93 -8.54 7.02
C ASN A 104 2.18 -9.88 7.22
N GLY A 105 1.67 -10.47 6.16
CA GLY A 105 1.12 -11.83 6.12
C GLY A 105 1.66 -12.52 4.88
N PRO A 106 1.75 -13.85 4.85
CA PRO A 106 2.51 -14.57 3.81
C PRO A 106 2.09 -14.24 2.38
N THR A 107 0.84 -13.84 2.15
CA THR A 107 0.33 -13.59 0.80
C THR A 107 -0.56 -12.36 0.70
N PHE A 108 -1.00 -11.78 1.83
CA PHE A 108 -2.06 -10.78 1.84
C PHE A 108 -1.63 -9.46 1.19
N ASP A 109 -0.59 -8.81 1.72
CA ASP A 109 -0.17 -7.49 1.23
C ASP A 109 0.34 -7.58 -0.21
N ASN A 110 1.13 -8.61 -0.51
CA ASN A 110 1.70 -8.77 -1.85
C ASN A 110 0.62 -9.09 -2.88
N ALA A 111 -0.39 -9.88 -2.52
CA ALA A 111 -1.50 -10.21 -3.42
C ALA A 111 -2.35 -8.97 -3.72
N ILE A 112 -2.65 -8.15 -2.71
CA ILE A 112 -3.41 -6.91 -2.91
C ILE A 112 -2.62 -5.95 -3.79
N LEU A 113 -1.33 -5.79 -3.54
CA LEU A 113 -0.48 -4.90 -4.31
C LEU A 113 -0.39 -5.35 -5.78
N ALA A 114 -0.19 -6.64 -6.01
CA ALA A 114 -0.15 -7.19 -7.38
C ALA A 114 -1.47 -6.95 -8.11
N HIS A 115 -2.60 -7.15 -7.43
CA HIS A 115 -3.92 -6.90 -8.00
C HIS A 115 -4.11 -5.43 -8.35
N ALA A 116 -3.66 -4.51 -7.49
CA ALA A 116 -3.75 -3.07 -7.73
C ALA A 116 -2.94 -2.65 -8.95
N TYR A 117 -1.70 -3.12 -9.06
CA TYR A 117 -0.85 -2.84 -10.23
C TYR A 117 -1.49 -3.35 -11.51
N LYS A 118 -2.03 -4.56 -11.49
CA LYS A 118 -2.67 -5.16 -12.66
C LYS A 118 -3.87 -4.34 -13.13
N ASN A 119 -4.70 -3.87 -12.20
CA ASN A 119 -5.86 -3.05 -12.53
C ASN A 119 -5.47 -1.71 -13.13
N ILE A 120 -4.43 -1.09 -12.63
CA ILE A 120 -3.94 0.19 -13.14
C ILE A 120 -3.34 0.01 -14.52
N ASP A 121 -2.51 -1.01 -14.74
CA ASP A 121 -1.96 -1.31 -16.05
C ASP A 121 -3.06 -1.57 -17.08
N ALA A 122 -4.13 -2.27 -16.69
CA ALA A 122 -5.26 -2.54 -17.57
C ALA A 122 -6.06 -1.27 -17.91
N SER A 123 -5.99 -0.23 -17.06
CA SER A 123 -6.70 1.04 -17.26
C SER A 123 -5.89 2.05 -18.07
N LEU A 124 -4.60 1.82 -18.27
CA LEU A 124 -3.77 2.72 -19.06
C LEU A 124 -4.07 2.55 -20.56
N PRO A 125 -4.12 3.67 -21.29
CA PRO A 125 -4.36 3.62 -22.75
C PRO A 125 -3.19 3.00 -23.53
#